data_019b3a39a11daa32ef019fb53a660c56
#
_entry.id   019b3a39a11daa32ef019fb53a660c56
#
_cell.length_a   1.000
_cell.length_b   1.000
_cell.length_c   1.000
_cell.angle_alpha   90.00
_cell.angle_beta   90.00
_cell.angle_gamma   90.00
#
_symmetry.space_group_name_H-M   'P 1'
#
loop_
_entity.id
_entity.type
_entity.pdbx_description
1 polymer ?
#
loop_
_entity_poly.entity_id
_entity_poly.type
_entity_poly.pdbx_seq_one_letter_code
_entity_poly.pdbx_strand_id
1 'polypeptide(L)'
;MTKRRKQAGTHCGFGPTASGIDRKLLWSLLGARPVPGSEVSCRVEGRQTRFGIDIAELAILAERRRIPAYRLSPRNQSAAAPGIVYAHAHGHRYDIGKEEAIGGRPSLLEPPPGIALARAGFVVICPDLPGFGERQLPQSEDARAKAACWKGGTLLGDMLVDLLAAFEALSMDPLVRNSRISSFGMSMGGTLAYWLAALEPRIAAAAHYCVLAGIESLIDGGAHDLHAPYLTVPGLLRHGDMGDVAALVAPRPQLVCAGATDPLTPPDALNPALETLRAKYSAVGAADCLEVYVAGESGHAETIEMRARLAGFLRAVAS
;
A
#
# COMPACT_ATOMS: atom_id res chain seq x y z
N MET A 1 -9.90 53.27 -2.23
CA MET A 1 -10.30 52.21 -3.17
C MET A 1 -9.08 51.79 -3.99
N THR A 2 -8.33 50.79 -3.55
CA THR A 2 -7.10 50.34 -4.21
C THR A 2 -7.30 48.91 -4.71
N LYS A 3 -7.47 48.74 -6.01
CA LYS A 3 -7.66 47.45 -6.68
C LYS A 3 -6.33 46.65 -6.59
N ARG A 4 -6.33 45.57 -5.83
CA ARG A 4 -5.28 44.55 -5.91
C ARG A 4 -5.41 43.80 -7.23
N ARG A 5 -4.43 43.95 -8.11
CA ARG A 5 -4.22 43.10 -9.30
C ARG A 5 -3.85 41.69 -8.82
N LYS A 6 -4.65 40.68 -9.20
CA LYS A 6 -4.24 39.28 -9.14
C LYS A 6 -3.11 39.09 -10.16
N GLN A 7 -1.89 38.79 -9.69
CA GLN A 7 -0.85 38.26 -10.54
C GLN A 7 -1.20 36.81 -10.86
N ALA A 8 -1.45 36.53 -12.15
CA ALA A 8 -1.50 35.17 -12.66
C ALA A 8 -0.07 34.63 -12.65
N GLY A 9 0.20 33.67 -11.78
CA GLY A 9 1.43 32.91 -11.80
C GLY A 9 1.45 32.07 -13.06
N THR A 10 2.48 32.26 -13.90
CA THR A 10 2.80 31.40 -15.02
C THR A 10 3.29 30.06 -14.46
N HIS A 11 2.41 29.07 -14.32
CA HIS A 11 2.82 27.69 -14.13
C HIS A 11 3.50 27.21 -15.41
N CYS A 12 4.75 26.79 -15.34
CA CYS A 12 5.36 25.95 -16.35
C CYS A 12 4.64 24.60 -16.32
N GLY A 13 3.57 24.49 -17.09
CA GLY A 13 2.90 23.23 -17.33
C GLY A 13 3.85 22.33 -18.12
N PHE A 14 4.33 21.27 -17.49
CA PHE A 14 4.89 20.14 -18.19
C PHE A 14 3.71 19.44 -18.86
N GLY A 15 3.60 19.53 -20.20
CA GLY A 15 2.58 18.78 -20.94
C GLY A 15 2.72 17.28 -20.73
N PRO A 16 1.64 16.49 -20.93
CA PRO A 16 1.67 15.05 -20.71
C PRO A 16 2.70 14.40 -21.64
N THR A 17 3.88 14.11 -21.10
CA THR A 17 4.81 13.17 -21.72
C THR A 17 4.20 11.78 -21.60
N ALA A 18 4.27 10.97 -22.67
CA ALA A 18 3.90 9.57 -22.58
C ALA A 18 4.61 8.97 -21.35
N SER A 19 3.84 8.40 -20.41
CA SER A 19 4.38 7.95 -19.13
C SER A 19 5.51 6.94 -19.38
N GLY A 20 6.72 7.35 -19.03
CA GLY A 20 7.92 6.53 -19.08
C GLY A 20 8.20 5.78 -17.79
N ILE A 21 7.19 5.62 -16.92
CA ILE A 21 7.34 4.93 -15.64
C ILE A 21 7.53 3.44 -15.86
N ASP A 22 8.65 2.92 -15.34
CA ASP A 22 8.93 1.50 -15.20
C ASP A 22 9.48 1.18 -13.79
N ARG A 23 9.62 -0.09 -13.46
CA ARG A 23 10.10 -0.54 -12.15
C ARG A 23 11.50 -0.04 -11.82
N LYS A 24 12.39 0.02 -12.81
CA LYS A 24 13.77 0.48 -12.63
C LYS A 24 13.81 1.97 -12.29
N LEU A 25 13.02 2.76 -12.99
CA LEU A 25 12.86 4.18 -12.70
C LEU A 25 12.28 4.41 -11.30
N LEU A 26 11.23 3.66 -10.93
CA LEU A 26 10.63 3.79 -9.59
C LEU A 26 11.64 3.50 -8.49
N TRP A 27 12.42 2.41 -8.58
CA TRP A 27 13.49 2.15 -7.60
C TRP A 27 14.53 3.26 -7.55
N SER A 28 14.87 3.85 -8.69
CA SER A 28 15.78 4.99 -8.76
C SER A 28 15.21 6.23 -8.08
N LEU A 29 13.93 6.55 -8.31
CA LEU A 29 13.26 7.70 -7.68
C LEU A 29 13.06 7.51 -6.17
N LEU A 30 12.82 6.28 -5.74
CA LEU A 30 12.73 5.93 -4.32
C LEU A 30 14.08 6.03 -3.61
N GLY A 31 15.20 6.00 -4.37
CA GLY A 31 16.55 5.96 -3.81
C GLY A 31 16.80 4.71 -2.94
N ALA A 32 16.11 3.63 -3.25
CA ALA A 32 16.13 2.38 -2.51
C ALA A 32 16.48 1.19 -3.42
N ARG A 33 16.89 0.09 -2.82
CA ARG A 33 17.18 -1.16 -3.53
C ARG A 33 16.42 -2.31 -2.87
N PRO A 34 15.84 -3.22 -3.66
CA PRO A 34 15.25 -4.43 -3.10
C PRO A 34 16.31 -5.28 -2.39
N VAL A 35 15.95 -5.84 -1.25
CA VAL A 35 16.78 -6.84 -0.57
C VAL A 35 16.57 -8.17 -1.29
N PRO A 36 17.64 -8.87 -1.72
CA PRO A 36 17.50 -10.21 -2.29
C PRO A 36 16.85 -11.17 -1.31
N GLY A 37 15.94 -12.03 -1.78
CA GLY A 37 15.25 -13.00 -0.91
C GLY A 37 16.21 -13.92 -0.17
N SER A 38 17.38 -14.25 -0.75
CA SER A 38 18.45 -15.03 -0.10
C SER A 38 19.05 -14.36 1.15
N GLU A 39 18.84 -13.06 1.33
CA GLU A 39 19.31 -12.28 2.48
C GLU A 39 18.20 -12.04 3.51
N VAL A 40 17.02 -12.61 3.30
CA VAL A 40 15.88 -12.51 4.22
C VAL A 40 15.77 -13.81 5.02
N SER A 41 15.57 -13.66 6.31
CA SER A 41 15.26 -14.78 7.21
C SER A 41 14.22 -14.38 8.25
N CYS A 42 13.53 -15.35 8.83
CA CYS A 42 12.52 -15.11 9.83
C CYS A 42 12.81 -15.87 11.11
N ARG A 43 12.64 -15.21 12.25
CA ARG A 43 12.64 -15.83 13.57
C ARG A 43 11.28 -15.65 14.20
N VAL A 44 10.71 -16.73 14.72
CA VAL A 44 9.50 -16.70 15.54
C VAL A 44 9.90 -16.31 16.96
N GLU A 45 9.29 -15.24 17.48
CA GLU A 45 9.54 -14.71 18.82
C GLU A 45 8.41 -15.05 19.80
N GLY A 46 7.20 -15.27 19.28
CA GLY A 46 6.03 -15.65 20.07
C GLY A 46 4.97 -16.36 19.25
N ARG A 47 4.11 -17.11 19.91
CA ARG A 47 2.93 -17.74 19.30
C ARG A 47 1.75 -17.66 20.25
N GLN A 48 0.58 -17.37 19.70
CA GLN A 48 -0.67 -17.40 20.43
C GLN A 48 -1.81 -17.84 19.50
N THR A 49 -2.81 -18.50 20.08
CA THR A 49 -4.08 -18.75 19.40
C THR A 49 -5.13 -17.82 20.00
N ARG A 50 -5.68 -16.95 19.19
CA ARG A 50 -6.63 -15.93 19.63
C ARG A 50 -7.62 -15.61 18.51
N PHE A 51 -8.82 -15.19 18.85
CA PHE A 51 -9.86 -14.85 17.86
C PHE A 51 -10.20 -15.99 16.86
N GLY A 52 -9.89 -17.25 17.19
CA GLY A 52 -10.11 -18.40 16.32
C GLY A 52 -9.06 -18.55 15.18
N ILE A 53 -7.91 -17.90 15.29
CA ILE A 53 -6.78 -17.97 14.37
C ILE A 53 -5.46 -18.18 15.15
N ASP A 54 -4.43 -18.60 14.44
CA ASP A 54 -3.08 -18.69 14.99
C ASP A 54 -2.28 -17.42 14.58
N ILE A 55 -1.64 -16.82 15.58
CA ILE A 55 -0.83 -15.60 15.44
C ILE A 55 0.60 -15.94 15.84
N ALA A 56 1.56 -15.72 14.97
CA ALA A 56 2.98 -15.77 15.27
C ALA A 56 3.56 -14.34 15.27
N GLU A 57 4.30 -14.01 16.30
CA GLU A 57 5.15 -12.82 16.34
C GLU A 57 6.47 -13.16 15.68
N LEU A 58 6.86 -12.36 14.69
CA LEU A 58 8.05 -12.61 13.88
C LEU A 58 9.03 -11.44 14.00
N ALA A 59 10.32 -11.76 13.99
CA ALA A 59 11.35 -10.84 13.54
C ALA A 59 11.79 -11.26 12.13
N ILE A 60 11.51 -10.43 11.14
CA ILE A 60 12.08 -10.55 9.79
C ILE A 60 13.44 -9.87 9.83
N LEU A 61 14.46 -10.58 9.42
CA LEU A 61 15.84 -10.09 9.35
C LEU A 61 16.20 -9.93 7.87
N ALA A 62 16.55 -8.72 7.46
CA ALA A 62 16.90 -8.38 6.09
C ALA A 62 18.06 -7.38 6.11
N GLU A 63 19.24 -7.76 5.63
CA GLU A 63 20.48 -7.01 5.77
C GLU A 63 20.72 -6.61 7.25
N ARG A 64 20.69 -5.30 7.55
CA ARG A 64 20.86 -4.75 8.91
C ARG A 64 19.53 -4.39 9.58
N ARG A 65 18.39 -4.78 8.99
CA ARG A 65 17.05 -4.46 9.48
C ARG A 65 16.51 -5.62 10.32
N ARG A 66 15.90 -5.29 11.46
CA ARG A 66 14.99 -6.16 12.18
C ARG A 66 13.59 -5.57 12.03
N ILE A 67 12.69 -6.29 11.41
CA ILE A 67 11.35 -5.86 11.11
C ILE A 67 10.39 -6.74 11.91
N PRO A 68 9.82 -6.24 13.02
CA PRO A 68 8.78 -6.95 13.75
C PRO A 68 7.56 -7.12 12.85
N ALA A 69 6.92 -8.28 12.89
CA ALA A 69 5.74 -8.56 12.11
C ALA A 69 4.79 -9.52 12.84
N TYR A 70 3.50 -9.47 12.49
CA TYR A 70 2.57 -10.55 12.76
C TYR A 70 2.39 -11.42 11.54
N ARG A 71 2.41 -12.75 11.73
CA ARG A 71 1.89 -13.73 10.79
C ARG A 71 0.61 -14.32 11.38
N LEU A 72 -0.49 -14.10 10.68
CA LEU A 72 -1.79 -14.64 11.06
C LEU A 72 -2.18 -15.75 10.08
N SER A 73 -2.76 -16.82 10.56
CA SER A 73 -3.19 -17.95 9.71
C SER A 73 -4.46 -18.59 10.26
N PRO A 74 -5.18 -19.34 9.43
CA PRO A 74 -6.26 -20.20 9.89
C PRO A 74 -5.78 -21.10 11.03
N ARG A 75 -6.66 -21.36 12.00
CA ARG A 75 -6.35 -22.24 13.11
C ARG A 75 -6.01 -23.65 12.61
N ASN A 76 -4.95 -24.24 13.15
CA ASN A 76 -4.49 -25.59 12.80
C ASN A 76 -4.27 -25.78 11.28
N GLN A 77 -3.75 -24.75 10.61
CA GLN A 77 -3.45 -24.84 9.17
C GLN A 77 -2.48 -26.00 8.90
N SER A 78 -2.88 -26.93 8.02
CA SER A 78 -2.10 -28.11 7.63
C SER A 78 -1.78 -28.15 6.13
N ALA A 79 -2.41 -27.30 5.32
CA ALA A 79 -2.18 -27.22 3.88
C ALA A 79 -1.76 -25.79 3.48
N ALA A 80 -1.03 -25.68 2.38
CA ALA A 80 -0.63 -24.40 1.84
C ALA A 80 -1.84 -23.55 1.40
N ALA A 81 -1.92 -22.33 1.90
CA ALA A 81 -2.98 -21.36 1.64
C ALA A 81 -2.45 -20.13 0.86
N PRO A 82 -3.32 -19.34 0.24
CA PRO A 82 -2.92 -18.08 -0.38
C PRO A 82 -2.40 -17.11 0.68
N GLY A 83 -1.42 -16.26 0.30
CA GLY A 83 -0.79 -15.30 1.16
C GLY A 83 -1.27 -13.86 0.93
N ILE A 84 -1.18 -13.03 1.95
CA ILE A 84 -1.43 -11.58 1.86
C ILE A 84 -0.34 -10.82 2.60
N VAL A 85 0.34 -9.92 1.90
CA VAL A 85 1.12 -8.86 2.51
C VAL A 85 0.17 -7.73 2.84
N TYR A 86 -0.12 -7.55 4.12
CA TYR A 86 -0.98 -6.49 4.61
C TYR A 86 -0.13 -5.33 5.10
N ALA A 87 -0.31 -4.15 4.50
CA ALA A 87 0.33 -2.93 4.92
C ALA A 87 -0.66 -2.10 5.77
N HIS A 88 -0.27 -1.75 6.99
CA HIS A 88 -1.09 -0.96 7.91
C HIS A 88 -1.21 0.50 7.47
N ALA A 89 -2.27 1.18 7.93
CA ALA A 89 -2.52 2.60 7.67
C ALA A 89 -1.64 3.52 8.53
N HIS A 90 -1.58 4.79 8.14
CA HIS A 90 -0.91 5.86 8.90
C HIS A 90 -1.78 6.33 10.09
N GLY A 91 -2.91 6.95 9.79
CA GLY A 91 -3.91 7.44 10.75
C GLY A 91 -3.37 8.34 11.85
N HIS A 92 -2.17 8.93 11.67
CA HIS A 92 -1.42 9.72 12.67
C HIS A 92 -1.22 8.99 14.03
N ARG A 93 -1.28 7.64 14.01
CA ARG A 93 -1.10 6.79 15.17
C ARG A 93 0.16 5.95 14.99
N TYR A 94 1.30 6.54 15.37
CA TYR A 94 2.61 5.90 15.26
C TYR A 94 2.81 4.74 16.24
N ASP A 95 1.99 4.68 17.28
CA ASP A 95 1.91 3.57 18.22
C ASP A 95 1.24 2.32 17.64
N ILE A 96 0.47 2.47 16.55
CA ILE A 96 -0.18 1.36 15.86
C ILE A 96 0.61 1.03 14.59
N GLY A 97 1.24 -0.11 14.57
CA GLY A 97 1.90 -0.69 13.41
C GLY A 97 1.18 -1.98 13.00
N LYS A 98 1.89 -3.12 13.10
CA LYS A 98 1.33 -4.47 12.88
C LYS A 98 0.10 -4.78 13.75
N GLU A 99 -0.03 -4.09 14.90
CA GLU A 99 -1.19 -4.22 15.78
C GLU A 99 -2.52 -3.91 15.07
N GLU A 100 -2.52 -3.11 14.00
CA GLU A 100 -3.72 -2.86 13.20
C GLU A 100 -4.33 -4.15 12.66
N ALA A 101 -3.51 -5.14 12.33
CA ALA A 101 -4.00 -6.42 11.79
C ALA A 101 -4.90 -7.18 12.77
N ILE A 102 -4.75 -6.97 14.09
CA ILE A 102 -5.49 -7.68 15.15
C ILE A 102 -6.34 -6.77 16.03
N GLY A 103 -6.01 -5.48 16.12
CA GLY A 103 -6.71 -4.48 16.92
C GLY A 103 -7.55 -3.50 16.11
N GLY A 104 -7.34 -3.43 14.80
CA GLY A 104 -8.06 -2.52 13.90
C GLY A 104 -7.76 -1.03 14.13
N ARG A 105 -8.60 -0.19 13.56
CA ARG A 105 -8.63 1.28 13.68
C ARG A 105 -10.08 1.76 13.54
N PRO A 106 -10.42 2.99 13.98
CA PRO A 106 -11.77 3.53 13.81
C PRO A 106 -12.27 3.60 12.36
N SER A 107 -11.37 3.71 11.38
CA SER A 107 -11.69 3.73 9.95
C SER A 107 -11.85 2.33 9.33
N LEU A 108 -11.65 1.27 10.09
CA LEU A 108 -11.75 -0.12 9.64
C LEU A 108 -12.91 -0.83 10.33
N LEU A 109 -13.52 -1.79 9.63
CA LEU A 109 -14.60 -2.60 10.18
C LEU A 109 -14.09 -3.69 11.11
N GLU A 110 -14.97 -4.08 12.05
CA GLU A 110 -14.78 -5.29 12.85
C GLU A 110 -15.27 -6.55 12.09
N PRO A 111 -14.59 -7.70 12.21
CA PRO A 111 -13.28 -7.86 12.88
C PRO A 111 -12.16 -7.20 12.07
N PRO A 112 -11.01 -6.86 12.73
CA PRO A 112 -9.86 -6.25 12.06
C PRO A 112 -9.40 -7.02 10.83
N PRO A 113 -8.78 -6.33 9.84
CA PRO A 113 -8.48 -6.92 8.53
C PRO A 113 -7.67 -8.22 8.59
N GLY A 114 -6.63 -8.28 9.43
CA GLY A 114 -5.80 -9.48 9.55
C GLY A 114 -6.59 -10.68 10.10
N ILE A 115 -7.46 -10.45 11.09
CA ILE A 115 -8.34 -11.48 11.65
C ILE A 115 -9.36 -11.93 10.59
N ALA A 116 -10.00 -10.97 9.90
CA ALA A 116 -11.00 -11.28 8.88
C ALA A 116 -10.40 -12.14 7.75
N LEU A 117 -9.22 -11.76 7.26
CA LEU A 117 -8.51 -12.46 6.19
C LEU A 117 -8.03 -13.85 6.62
N ALA A 118 -7.46 -13.98 7.83
CA ALA A 118 -7.04 -15.29 8.35
C ALA A 118 -8.22 -16.25 8.54
N ARG A 119 -9.36 -15.76 9.05
CA ARG A 119 -10.60 -16.54 9.13
C ARG A 119 -11.16 -16.94 7.76
N ALA A 120 -10.89 -16.13 6.73
CA ALA A 120 -11.27 -16.42 5.35
C ALA A 120 -10.33 -17.42 4.65
N GLY A 121 -9.30 -17.92 5.33
CA GLY A 121 -8.40 -18.96 4.82
C GLY A 121 -7.07 -18.45 4.26
N PHE A 122 -6.72 -17.19 4.48
CA PHE A 122 -5.46 -16.60 4.02
C PHE A 122 -4.39 -16.64 5.11
N VAL A 123 -3.12 -16.73 4.70
CA VAL A 123 -1.99 -16.42 5.57
C VAL A 123 -1.63 -14.96 5.37
N VAL A 124 -1.69 -14.18 6.44
CA VAL A 124 -1.45 -12.74 6.40
C VAL A 124 -0.13 -12.42 7.10
N ILE A 125 0.72 -11.60 6.47
CA ILE A 125 1.87 -11.01 7.13
C ILE A 125 1.70 -9.49 7.19
N CYS A 126 1.88 -8.92 8.38
CA CYS A 126 1.79 -7.48 8.61
C CYS A 126 3.04 -7.03 9.37
N PRO A 127 4.00 -6.34 8.73
CA PRO A 127 5.18 -5.81 9.41
C PRO A 127 4.90 -4.47 10.08
N ASP A 128 5.66 -4.13 11.12
CA ASP A 128 5.82 -2.74 11.56
C ASP A 128 6.64 -1.96 10.54
N LEU A 129 6.05 -0.92 9.96
CA LEU A 129 6.74 -0.04 9.03
C LEU A 129 7.67 0.94 9.77
N PRO A 130 8.68 1.53 9.10
CA PRO A 130 9.59 2.49 9.72
C PRO A 130 8.84 3.62 10.42
N GLY A 131 9.04 3.74 11.73
CA GLY A 131 8.43 4.76 12.58
C GLY A 131 7.10 4.38 13.21
N PHE A 132 6.62 3.17 13.04
CA PHE A 132 5.37 2.68 13.62
C PHE A 132 5.60 1.47 14.52
N GLY A 133 4.65 1.23 15.43
CA GLY A 133 4.66 0.10 16.34
C GLY A 133 5.95 0.02 17.16
N GLU A 134 6.60 -1.12 17.17
CA GLU A 134 7.90 -1.32 17.86
C GLU A 134 9.06 -0.55 17.21
N ARG A 135 8.84 0.04 16.04
CA ARG A 135 9.86 0.80 15.28
C ARG A 135 9.67 2.31 15.37
N GLN A 136 8.92 2.78 16.37
CA GLN A 136 8.83 4.21 16.67
C GLN A 136 10.21 4.81 16.92
N LEU A 137 10.39 6.02 16.45
CA LEU A 137 11.63 6.79 16.61
C LEU A 137 11.32 8.12 17.29
N PRO A 138 12.29 8.69 18.05
CA PRO A 138 12.12 10.00 18.68
C PRO A 138 11.89 11.14 17.68
N GLN A 139 12.40 10.99 16.44
CA GLN A 139 12.29 12.00 15.40
C GLN A 139 10.88 11.99 14.79
N SER A 140 10.36 13.18 14.49
CA SER A 140 9.13 13.34 13.72
C SER A 140 9.26 12.71 12.33
N GLU A 141 8.12 12.41 11.72
CA GLU A 141 8.11 11.91 10.34
C GLU A 141 8.71 12.92 9.36
N ASP A 142 8.43 14.22 9.53
CA ASP A 142 9.04 15.29 8.73
C ASP A 142 10.56 15.26 8.80
N ALA A 143 11.14 15.12 10.00
CA ALA A 143 12.58 15.04 10.17
C ALA A 143 13.16 13.80 9.46
N ARG A 144 12.46 12.68 9.51
CA ARG A 144 12.86 11.44 8.82
C ARG A 144 12.74 11.56 7.31
N ALA A 145 11.64 12.13 6.80
CA ALA A 145 11.46 12.38 5.36
C ALA A 145 12.55 13.30 4.81
N LYS A 146 12.84 14.40 5.49
CA LYS A 146 13.94 15.30 5.14
C LYS A 146 15.29 14.58 5.14
N ALA A 147 15.57 13.78 6.18
CA ALA A 147 16.82 13.02 6.26
C ALA A 147 16.94 11.98 5.15
N ALA A 148 15.86 11.31 4.76
CA ALA A 148 15.83 10.38 3.63
C ALA A 148 16.15 11.11 2.31
N CYS A 149 15.51 12.26 2.05
CA CYS A 149 15.78 13.07 0.86
C CYS A 149 17.24 13.56 0.79
N TRP A 150 17.81 14.01 1.91
CA TRP A 150 19.23 14.40 1.98
C TRP A 150 20.20 13.26 1.64
N LYS A 151 19.79 12.01 1.93
CA LYS A 151 20.56 10.80 1.63
C LYS A 151 20.27 10.22 0.24
N GLY A 152 19.45 10.91 -0.56
CA GLY A 152 19.06 10.46 -1.90
C GLY A 152 18.00 9.38 -1.91
N GLY A 153 17.25 9.19 -0.82
CA GLY A 153 16.17 8.21 -0.68
C GLY A 153 14.83 8.86 -0.32
N THR A 154 13.86 8.03 0.00
CA THR A 154 12.52 8.44 0.45
C THR A 154 12.03 7.55 1.59
N LEU A 155 11.12 8.05 2.44
CA LEU A 155 10.47 7.20 3.44
C LEU A 155 9.64 6.09 2.79
N LEU A 156 8.97 6.41 1.68
CA LEU A 156 8.22 5.42 0.91
C LEU A 156 9.13 4.27 0.44
N GLY A 157 10.34 4.59 -0.02
CA GLY A 157 11.34 3.60 -0.42
C GLY A 157 11.75 2.69 0.73
N ASP A 158 12.01 3.25 1.91
CA ASP A 158 12.33 2.46 3.09
C ASP A 158 11.19 1.52 3.50
N MET A 159 9.93 2.00 3.46
CA MET A 159 8.74 1.20 3.77
C MET A 159 8.54 0.07 2.76
N LEU A 160 8.76 0.34 1.46
CA LEU A 160 8.63 -0.65 0.39
C LEU A 160 9.70 -1.74 0.45
N VAL A 161 10.92 -1.41 0.85
CA VAL A 161 11.98 -2.39 1.11
C VAL A 161 11.58 -3.34 2.25
N ASP A 162 10.99 -2.82 3.31
CA ASP A 162 10.53 -3.64 4.44
C ASP A 162 9.32 -4.52 4.07
N LEU A 163 8.39 -4.01 3.26
CA LEU A 163 7.28 -4.80 2.73
C LEU A 163 7.74 -5.88 1.75
N LEU A 164 8.77 -5.59 0.94
CA LEU A 164 9.39 -6.61 0.09
C LEU A 164 10.05 -7.70 0.93
N ALA A 165 10.74 -7.36 2.02
CA ALA A 165 11.26 -8.35 2.96
C ALA A 165 10.14 -9.19 3.60
N ALA A 166 8.99 -8.58 3.92
CA ALA A 166 7.81 -9.31 4.40
C ALA A 166 7.23 -10.24 3.32
N PHE A 167 7.20 -9.80 2.06
CA PHE A 167 6.81 -10.66 0.94
C PHE A 167 7.77 -11.86 0.80
N GLU A 168 9.07 -11.65 0.84
CA GLU A 168 10.06 -12.75 0.78
C GLU A 168 9.88 -13.72 1.95
N ALA A 169 9.69 -13.20 3.17
CA ALA A 169 9.43 -14.01 4.34
C ALA A 169 8.18 -14.89 4.17
N LEU A 170 7.11 -14.31 3.60
CA LEU A 170 5.87 -15.03 3.35
C LEU A 170 6.03 -16.05 2.22
N SER A 171 6.81 -15.74 1.18
CA SER A 171 7.06 -16.62 0.04
C SER A 171 7.87 -17.87 0.39
N MET A 172 8.68 -17.78 1.45
CA MET A 172 9.48 -18.92 1.98
C MET A 172 8.68 -19.77 2.99
N ASP A 173 7.50 -19.35 3.42
CA ASP A 173 6.67 -20.13 4.34
C ASP A 173 6.11 -21.38 3.64
N PRO A 174 6.40 -22.61 4.10
CA PRO A 174 5.93 -23.83 3.45
C PRO A 174 4.40 -24.00 3.48
N LEU A 175 3.71 -23.26 4.34
CA LEU A 175 2.26 -23.23 4.42
C LEU A 175 1.63 -22.13 3.57
N VAL A 176 2.41 -21.47 2.70
CA VAL A 176 1.91 -20.44 1.78
C VAL A 176 2.12 -20.88 0.33
N ARG A 177 1.09 -20.73 -0.48
CA ARG A 177 1.19 -20.88 -1.94
C ARG A 177 1.87 -19.62 -2.51
N ASN A 178 3.19 -19.68 -2.72
CA ASN A 178 4.00 -18.54 -3.13
C ASN A 178 3.56 -17.86 -4.45
N SER A 179 2.91 -18.61 -5.35
CA SER A 179 2.31 -18.06 -6.57
C SER A 179 0.97 -17.35 -6.35
N ARG A 180 0.45 -17.33 -5.12
CA ARG A 180 -0.85 -16.76 -4.74
C ARG A 180 -0.69 -15.78 -3.55
N ILE A 181 0.34 -14.96 -3.59
CA ILE A 181 0.54 -13.89 -2.60
C ILE A 181 0.03 -12.59 -3.21
N SER A 182 -0.92 -11.95 -2.54
CA SER A 182 -1.48 -10.65 -2.91
C SER A 182 -1.04 -9.56 -1.92
N SER A 183 -1.15 -8.30 -2.30
CA SER A 183 -0.98 -7.14 -1.41
C SER A 183 -2.30 -6.48 -1.09
N PHE A 184 -2.47 -6.01 0.14
CA PHE A 184 -3.66 -5.27 0.57
C PHE A 184 -3.32 -4.21 1.60
N GLY A 185 -4.07 -3.11 1.60
CA GLY A 185 -4.02 -2.09 2.63
C GLY A 185 -5.03 -0.96 2.40
N MET A 186 -5.17 -0.10 3.39
CA MET A 186 -6.00 1.10 3.35
C MET A 186 -5.13 2.34 3.60
N SER A 187 -5.46 3.49 3.00
CA SER A 187 -4.75 4.75 3.21
C SER A 187 -3.26 4.59 2.87
N MET A 188 -2.32 4.98 3.73
CA MET A 188 -0.89 4.69 3.55
C MET A 188 -0.64 3.22 3.18
N GLY A 189 -1.29 2.29 3.88
CA GLY A 189 -1.18 0.86 3.55
C GLY A 189 -1.67 0.53 2.14
N GLY A 190 -2.69 1.22 1.67
CA GLY A 190 -3.17 1.09 0.29
C GLY A 190 -2.17 1.61 -0.74
N THR A 191 -1.53 2.77 -0.48
CA THR A 191 -0.41 3.26 -1.30
C THR A 191 0.67 2.20 -1.41
N LEU A 192 1.11 1.70 -0.27
CA LEU A 192 2.16 0.71 -0.19
C LEU A 192 1.78 -0.62 -0.86
N ALA A 193 0.50 -1.02 -0.81
CA ALA A 193 0.03 -2.26 -1.43
C ALA A 193 0.14 -2.21 -2.96
N TYR A 194 -0.33 -1.15 -3.63
CA TYR A 194 -0.19 -1.08 -5.09
C TYR A 194 1.23 -0.75 -5.54
N TRP A 195 1.99 0.05 -4.78
CA TRP A 195 3.41 0.27 -5.06
C TRP A 195 4.22 -1.01 -4.95
N LEU A 196 4.00 -1.81 -3.90
CA LEU A 196 4.64 -3.13 -3.76
C LEU A 196 4.33 -4.02 -4.96
N ALA A 197 3.06 -4.11 -5.37
CA ALA A 197 2.68 -4.89 -6.54
C ALA A 197 3.26 -4.34 -7.85
N ALA A 198 3.36 -3.01 -8.00
CA ALA A 198 4.03 -2.39 -9.13
C ALA A 198 5.51 -2.76 -9.23
N LEU A 199 6.20 -2.80 -8.09
CA LEU A 199 7.64 -3.07 -8.00
C LEU A 199 7.98 -4.57 -8.00
N GLU A 200 7.09 -5.43 -7.44
CA GLU A 200 7.29 -6.88 -7.31
C GLU A 200 6.31 -7.65 -8.22
N PRO A 201 6.77 -8.14 -9.38
CA PRO A 201 5.90 -8.82 -10.33
C PRO A 201 5.36 -10.18 -9.86
N ARG A 202 5.95 -10.80 -8.80
CA ARG A 202 5.46 -12.05 -8.21
C ARG A 202 4.22 -11.85 -7.33
N ILE A 203 3.86 -10.62 -6.96
CA ILE A 203 2.58 -10.32 -6.30
C ILE A 203 1.46 -10.66 -7.28
N ALA A 204 0.58 -11.58 -6.91
CA ALA A 204 -0.46 -12.11 -7.78
C ALA A 204 -1.59 -11.11 -8.05
N ALA A 205 -1.93 -10.26 -7.07
CA ALA A 205 -2.95 -9.23 -7.18
C ALA A 205 -2.74 -8.12 -6.15
N ALA A 206 -3.31 -6.94 -6.38
CA ALA A 206 -3.31 -5.82 -5.45
C ALA A 206 -4.73 -5.38 -5.11
N ALA A 207 -4.99 -5.09 -3.83
CA ALA A 207 -6.20 -4.44 -3.39
C ALA A 207 -5.86 -3.23 -2.52
N HIS A 208 -6.54 -2.10 -2.73
CA HIS A 208 -6.26 -0.89 -1.96
C HIS A 208 -7.49 -0.03 -1.77
N TYR A 209 -7.60 0.57 -0.58
CA TYR A 209 -8.73 1.37 -0.19
C TYR A 209 -8.33 2.82 0.09
N CYS A 210 -9.16 3.77 -0.36
CA CYS A 210 -9.13 5.19 0.02
C CYS A 210 -7.76 5.85 -0.14
N VAL A 211 -7.14 5.69 -1.35
CA VAL A 211 -5.77 6.16 -1.51
C VAL A 211 -5.40 6.60 -2.93
N LEU A 212 -6.09 6.12 -3.96
CA LEU A 212 -5.71 6.46 -5.34
C LEU A 212 -6.13 7.90 -5.66
N ALA A 213 -5.15 8.74 -5.93
CA ALA A 213 -5.34 10.15 -6.31
C ALA A 213 -4.14 10.63 -7.10
N GLY A 214 -4.36 11.48 -8.11
CA GLY A 214 -3.28 12.16 -8.82
C GLY A 214 -2.62 13.22 -7.93
N ILE A 215 -1.31 13.14 -7.76
CA ILE A 215 -0.55 14.09 -6.93
C ILE A 215 -0.58 15.50 -7.54
N GLU A 216 -0.51 15.62 -8.87
CA GLU A 216 -0.60 16.91 -9.53
C GLU A 216 -1.94 17.60 -9.20
N SER A 217 -3.06 16.88 -9.31
CA SER A 217 -4.39 17.41 -8.94
C SER A 217 -4.50 17.76 -7.44
N LEU A 218 -3.88 16.95 -6.57
CA LEU A 218 -3.83 17.25 -5.13
C LEU A 218 -3.04 18.54 -4.86
N ILE A 219 -1.94 18.79 -5.59
CA ILE A 219 -1.15 20.01 -5.46
C ILE A 219 -1.96 21.22 -5.92
N ASP A 220 -2.61 21.13 -7.08
CA ASP A 220 -3.43 22.22 -7.63
C ASP A 220 -4.61 22.57 -6.75
N GLY A 221 -5.24 21.57 -6.14
CA GLY A 221 -6.35 21.74 -5.18
C GLY A 221 -5.92 22.07 -3.75
N GLY A 222 -4.62 22.03 -3.43
CA GLY A 222 -4.09 22.24 -2.08
C GLY A 222 -4.28 21.04 -1.12
N ALA A 223 -4.90 19.96 -1.58
CA ALA A 223 -5.19 18.79 -0.74
C ALA A 223 -3.95 17.92 -0.45
N HIS A 224 -2.83 18.13 -1.16
CA HIS A 224 -1.58 17.43 -0.90
C HIS A 224 -1.06 17.66 0.53
N ASP A 225 -1.36 18.79 1.15
CA ASP A 225 -0.97 19.13 2.54
C ASP A 225 -1.72 18.27 3.60
N LEU A 226 -2.78 17.57 3.20
CA LEU A 226 -3.46 16.60 4.06
C LEU A 226 -2.74 15.25 4.13
N HIS A 227 -1.80 15.02 3.22
CA HIS A 227 -1.03 13.79 3.15
C HIS A 227 0.27 13.88 3.94
N ALA A 228 0.63 12.78 4.61
CA ALA A 228 1.85 12.73 5.41
C ALA A 228 3.11 12.67 4.52
N PRO A 229 4.26 13.15 5.02
CA PRO A 229 5.50 13.28 4.25
C PRO A 229 6.06 12.00 3.63
N TYR A 230 5.66 10.81 4.13
CA TYR A 230 6.09 9.53 3.57
C TYR A 230 5.78 9.43 2.06
N LEU A 231 4.69 10.07 1.61
CA LEU A 231 4.22 9.98 0.22
C LEU A 231 5.09 10.78 -0.77
N THR A 232 6.04 11.58 -0.28
CA THR A 232 6.88 12.44 -1.12
C THR A 232 7.92 11.61 -1.88
N VAL A 233 7.78 11.57 -3.21
CA VAL A 233 8.75 10.96 -4.13
C VAL A 233 9.27 12.04 -5.09
N PRO A 234 10.44 12.62 -4.81
CA PRO A 234 10.97 13.72 -5.60
C PRO A 234 11.12 13.35 -7.07
N GLY A 235 10.56 14.19 -7.95
CA GLY A 235 10.68 14.03 -9.40
C GLY A 235 9.69 13.05 -10.04
N LEU A 236 8.82 12.38 -9.30
CA LEU A 236 7.83 11.44 -9.86
C LEU A 236 7.00 12.08 -10.98
N LEU A 237 6.47 13.28 -10.76
CA LEU A 237 5.61 13.99 -11.70
C LEU A 237 6.28 14.38 -13.04
N ARG A 238 7.59 14.24 -13.14
CA ARG A 238 8.31 14.41 -14.43
C ARG A 238 8.12 13.21 -15.37
N HIS A 239 7.63 12.09 -14.84
CA HIS A 239 7.56 10.82 -15.55
C HIS A 239 6.13 10.27 -15.62
N GLY A 240 5.26 10.68 -14.72
CA GLY A 240 3.86 10.27 -14.57
C GLY A 240 3.37 10.50 -13.16
N ASP A 241 2.19 10.00 -12.82
CA ASP A 241 1.54 10.20 -11.53
C ASP A 241 1.12 8.86 -10.92
N MET A 242 0.43 8.88 -9.79
CA MET A 242 0.02 7.67 -9.03
C MET A 242 -0.85 6.71 -9.85
N GLY A 243 -1.67 7.21 -10.77
CA GLY A 243 -2.40 6.38 -11.72
C GLY A 243 -1.49 5.54 -12.62
N ASP A 244 -0.36 6.12 -13.08
CA ASP A 244 0.65 5.41 -13.88
C ASP A 244 1.40 4.37 -13.06
N VAL A 245 1.72 4.67 -11.80
CA VAL A 245 2.35 3.69 -10.88
C VAL A 245 1.42 2.51 -10.63
N ALA A 246 0.14 2.78 -10.29
CA ALA A 246 -0.85 1.74 -10.07
C ALA A 246 -1.07 0.88 -11.33
N ALA A 247 -0.93 1.46 -12.50
CA ALA A 247 -1.06 0.78 -13.78
C ALA A 247 0.06 -0.24 -14.09
N LEU A 248 1.21 -0.18 -13.40
CA LEU A 248 2.25 -1.21 -13.52
C LEU A 248 1.84 -2.57 -12.93
N VAL A 249 0.73 -2.62 -12.20
CA VAL A 249 0.14 -3.88 -11.75
C VAL A 249 -0.45 -4.67 -12.91
N ALA A 250 -0.99 -4.00 -13.94
CA ALA A 250 -1.55 -4.65 -15.12
C ALA A 250 -0.54 -5.62 -15.79
N PRO A 251 -1.03 -6.77 -16.31
CA PRO A 251 -2.41 -7.23 -16.45
C PRO A 251 -2.95 -7.99 -15.21
N ARG A 252 -2.24 -8.02 -14.09
CA ARG A 252 -2.66 -8.74 -12.87
C ARG A 252 -3.91 -8.10 -12.26
N PRO A 253 -4.76 -8.90 -11.57
CA PRO A 253 -5.96 -8.38 -10.92
C PRO A 253 -5.68 -7.25 -9.94
N GLN A 254 -6.52 -6.19 -9.99
CA GLN A 254 -6.43 -5.06 -9.07
C GLN A 254 -7.83 -4.61 -8.64
N LEU A 255 -8.01 -4.44 -7.32
CA LEU A 255 -9.22 -3.88 -6.71
C LEU A 255 -8.92 -2.50 -6.15
N VAL A 256 -9.66 -1.51 -6.60
CA VAL A 256 -9.62 -0.12 -6.11
C VAL A 256 -10.94 0.21 -5.44
N CYS A 257 -10.91 0.54 -4.14
CA CYS A 257 -12.08 1.07 -3.46
C CYS A 257 -11.79 2.49 -2.95
N ALA A 258 -12.75 3.40 -3.11
CA ALA A 258 -12.66 4.79 -2.66
C ALA A 258 -13.97 5.26 -2.03
N GLY A 259 -13.90 6.24 -1.15
CA GLY A 259 -15.07 6.97 -0.68
C GLY A 259 -15.30 8.21 -1.54
N ALA A 260 -16.53 8.46 -1.97
CA ALA A 260 -16.85 9.62 -2.83
C ALA A 260 -16.69 10.97 -2.13
N THR A 261 -16.72 10.97 -0.80
CA THR A 261 -16.57 12.18 0.02
C THR A 261 -15.26 12.19 0.83
N ASP A 262 -14.29 11.35 0.44
CA ASP A 262 -12.99 11.29 1.11
C ASP A 262 -12.15 12.55 0.79
N PRO A 263 -11.82 13.39 1.78
CA PRO A 263 -11.04 14.59 1.54
C PRO A 263 -9.60 14.33 1.12
N LEU A 264 -9.08 13.13 1.38
CA LEU A 264 -7.73 12.72 0.97
C LEU A 264 -7.67 12.29 -0.49
N THR A 265 -8.79 11.89 -1.06
CA THR A 265 -8.90 11.48 -2.47
C THR A 265 -10.10 12.15 -3.14
N PRO A 266 -10.11 13.51 -3.19
CA PRO A 266 -11.24 14.23 -3.76
C PRO A 266 -11.49 13.84 -5.22
N PRO A 267 -12.73 13.97 -5.73
CA PRO A 267 -13.08 13.53 -7.09
C PRO A 267 -12.16 14.07 -8.17
N ASP A 268 -11.69 15.31 -8.04
CA ASP A 268 -10.81 15.97 -9.02
C ASP A 268 -9.40 15.35 -9.04
N ALA A 269 -8.99 14.63 -8.00
CA ALA A 269 -7.74 13.89 -7.95
C ALA A 269 -7.93 12.38 -8.20
N LEU A 270 -9.06 11.82 -7.76
CA LEU A 270 -9.38 10.40 -7.94
C LEU A 270 -9.71 10.08 -9.40
N ASN A 271 -10.58 10.86 -10.06
CA ASN A 271 -11.07 10.53 -11.39
C ASN A 271 -9.96 10.49 -12.46
N PRO A 272 -9.05 11.47 -12.58
CA PRO A 272 -7.94 11.38 -13.54
C PRO A 272 -7.03 10.18 -13.31
N ALA A 273 -6.75 9.84 -12.04
CA ALA A 273 -5.95 8.67 -11.71
C ALA A 273 -6.65 7.36 -12.11
N LEU A 274 -7.98 7.27 -11.92
CA LEU A 274 -8.79 6.12 -12.37
C LEU A 274 -8.87 6.04 -13.90
N GLU A 275 -8.99 7.17 -14.59
CA GLU A 275 -8.99 7.21 -16.06
C GLU A 275 -7.67 6.68 -16.63
N THR A 276 -6.53 7.15 -16.08
CA THR A 276 -5.20 6.65 -16.45
C THR A 276 -5.10 5.15 -16.21
N LEU A 277 -5.53 4.68 -15.06
CA LEU A 277 -5.49 3.27 -14.69
C LEU A 277 -6.34 2.41 -15.64
N ARG A 278 -7.60 2.81 -15.90
CA ARG A 278 -8.51 2.11 -16.84
C ARG A 278 -7.94 2.07 -18.26
N ALA A 279 -7.41 3.19 -18.74
CA ALA A 279 -6.81 3.26 -20.08
C ALA A 279 -5.64 2.27 -20.23
N LYS A 280 -4.77 2.16 -19.21
CA LYS A 280 -3.62 1.23 -19.23
C LYS A 280 -4.07 -0.23 -19.20
N TYR A 281 -5.05 -0.59 -18.34
CA TYR A 281 -5.61 -1.94 -18.32
C TYR A 281 -6.27 -2.32 -19.64
N SER A 282 -7.02 -1.40 -20.25
CA SER A 282 -7.62 -1.60 -21.57
C SER A 282 -6.56 -1.77 -22.67
N ALA A 283 -5.50 -0.97 -22.64
CA ALA A 283 -4.42 -1.02 -23.62
C ALA A 283 -3.67 -2.37 -23.66
N VAL A 284 -3.65 -3.09 -22.54
CA VAL A 284 -3.04 -4.44 -22.45
C VAL A 284 -4.08 -5.58 -22.54
N GLY A 285 -5.34 -5.27 -22.88
CA GLY A 285 -6.41 -6.26 -23.03
C GLY A 285 -6.85 -6.91 -21.72
N ALA A 286 -6.66 -6.24 -20.57
CA ALA A 286 -6.93 -6.75 -19.24
C ALA A 286 -7.98 -5.93 -18.46
N ALA A 287 -8.91 -5.27 -19.17
CA ALA A 287 -9.93 -4.42 -18.54
C ALA A 287 -10.73 -5.15 -17.46
N ASP A 288 -11.05 -6.44 -17.65
CA ASP A 288 -11.78 -7.27 -16.70
C ASP A 288 -10.97 -7.64 -15.44
N CYS A 289 -9.65 -7.39 -15.44
CA CYS A 289 -8.80 -7.59 -14.28
C CYS A 289 -8.78 -6.37 -13.33
N LEU A 290 -9.44 -5.28 -13.70
CA LEU A 290 -9.55 -4.08 -12.86
C LEU A 290 -10.96 -3.94 -12.33
N GLU A 291 -11.13 -4.08 -11.01
CA GLU A 291 -12.36 -3.77 -10.31
C GLU A 291 -12.24 -2.42 -9.60
N VAL A 292 -13.21 -1.52 -9.82
CA VAL A 292 -13.27 -0.20 -9.18
C VAL A 292 -14.60 -0.03 -8.50
N TYR A 293 -14.60 0.34 -7.22
CA TYR A 293 -15.79 0.66 -6.45
C TYR A 293 -15.61 2.00 -5.71
N VAL A 294 -16.55 2.92 -5.94
CA VAL A 294 -16.62 4.21 -5.23
C VAL A 294 -17.88 4.24 -4.38
N ALA A 295 -17.73 4.28 -3.07
CA ALA A 295 -18.82 4.33 -2.11
C ALA A 295 -19.40 5.74 -2.03
N GLY A 296 -20.69 5.93 -2.43
CA GLY A 296 -21.29 7.24 -2.68
C GLY A 296 -21.33 8.19 -1.48
N GLU A 297 -21.53 7.68 -0.26
CA GLU A 297 -21.66 8.50 0.95
C GLU A 297 -20.53 8.24 1.98
N SER A 298 -19.45 7.57 1.56
CA SER A 298 -18.34 7.28 2.45
C SER A 298 -17.20 8.27 2.29
N GLY A 299 -16.62 8.67 3.42
CA GLY A 299 -15.33 9.38 3.49
C GLY A 299 -14.15 8.41 3.55
N HIS A 300 -13.16 8.74 4.38
CA HIS A 300 -11.93 7.96 4.56
C HIS A 300 -12.15 6.78 5.52
N ALA A 301 -13.02 5.84 5.14
CA ALA A 301 -13.38 4.68 5.96
C ALA A 301 -13.73 3.47 5.10
N GLU A 302 -13.44 2.27 5.62
CA GLU A 302 -13.89 1.01 5.03
C GLU A 302 -15.41 0.87 5.19
N THR A 303 -16.09 0.42 4.14
CA THR A 303 -17.51 0.10 4.16
C THR A 303 -17.75 -1.41 4.10
N ILE A 304 -18.97 -1.85 4.48
CA ILE A 304 -19.37 -3.27 4.40
C ILE A 304 -19.22 -3.79 2.97
N GLU A 305 -19.59 -2.96 1.98
CA GLU A 305 -19.49 -3.33 0.56
C GLU A 305 -18.02 -3.45 0.12
N MET A 306 -17.12 -2.55 0.54
CA MET A 306 -15.69 -2.68 0.27
C MET A 306 -15.14 -3.99 0.82
N ARG A 307 -15.50 -4.34 2.08
CA ARG A 307 -15.09 -5.60 2.71
C ARG A 307 -15.61 -6.82 1.94
N ALA A 308 -16.87 -6.78 1.49
CA ALA A 308 -17.47 -7.86 0.71
C ALA A 308 -16.78 -8.06 -0.65
N ARG A 309 -16.47 -6.95 -1.33
CA ARG A 309 -15.73 -6.96 -2.60
C ARG A 309 -14.32 -7.50 -2.44
N LEU A 310 -13.58 -7.06 -1.42
CA LEU A 310 -12.26 -7.61 -1.10
C LEU A 310 -12.31 -9.13 -0.92
N ALA A 311 -13.29 -9.61 -0.16
CA ALA A 311 -13.43 -11.05 0.09
C ALA A 311 -13.77 -11.83 -1.19
N GLY A 312 -14.59 -11.28 -2.08
CA GLY A 312 -14.89 -11.86 -3.41
C GLY A 312 -13.65 -11.87 -4.31
N PHE A 313 -13.00 -10.71 -4.45
CA PHE A 313 -11.81 -10.51 -5.25
C PHE A 313 -10.68 -11.46 -4.85
N LEU A 314 -10.33 -11.49 -3.57
CA LEU A 314 -9.24 -12.35 -3.09
C LEU A 314 -9.54 -13.85 -3.25
N ARG A 315 -10.79 -14.29 -3.09
CA ARG A 315 -11.18 -15.69 -3.38
C ARG A 315 -11.02 -16.04 -4.85
N ALA A 316 -11.40 -15.14 -5.76
CA ALA A 316 -11.23 -15.34 -7.19
C ALA A 316 -9.75 -15.44 -7.60
N VAL A 317 -8.88 -14.64 -7.00
CA VAL A 317 -7.43 -14.72 -7.23
C VAL A 317 -6.81 -15.97 -6.62
N ALA A 318 -7.34 -16.47 -5.50
CA ALA A 318 -6.83 -17.62 -4.77
C ALA A 318 -7.18 -18.97 -5.41
N SER A 319 -8.24 -19.03 -6.21
CA SER A 319 -8.64 -20.22 -6.98
C SER A 319 -7.71 -20.48 -8.17
#